data_b4b25aedd509469f09da7e91d1e5128b
#
_entry.id   b4b25aedd509469f09da7e91d1e5128b
#
_cell.length_a   1.000
_cell.length_b   1.000
_cell.length_c   1.000
_cell.angle_alpha   90.00
_cell.angle_beta   90.00
_cell.angle_gamma   90.00
#
_symmetry.space_group_name_H-M   'P 1'
#
loop_
_entity.id
_entity.type
_entity.pdbx_description
1 polymer ?
#
loop_
_entity_poly.entity_id
_entity_poly.type
_entity_poly.pdbx_seq_one_letter_code
_entity_poly.pdbx_strand_id
1 'polypeptide(L)'
;MNLTENGKSTYSSRSLENSAHLGHRERLRRRARLEGAEALRPHELLELLLFYAVPRRDVNDLAHALDARFGGVRGVLGATEKELAAFPGVGQRVARWLMRVRDLCEAYGDLRAEDRPMLGNLRCFRNFARLYQPYAERETMWQFCLSYEGRLLMARPIAPCAAWAEPEYLRVAIGDVISSHAHSVLLAQFCDAARPAPDEYDMEHTAAYAETLRRLEVPLLDHLLVGSAAEHSMRARGELLVDICGREVANVSERYITPQTSLHSQQEAEAWLFLDDEAL
;
A
#
# COMPACT_ATOMS: atom_id res chain seq x y z
N MET A 1 -10.74 -61.90 45.60
CA MET A 1 -11.24 -62.13 44.23
C MET A 1 -12.14 -60.96 43.88
N ASN A 2 -11.79 -60.24 42.96
CA ASN A 2 -12.36 -59.28 42.02
C ASN A 2 -11.67 -57.93 41.97
N LEU A 3 -10.82 -57.85 41.02
CA LEU A 3 -10.25 -56.65 40.43
C LEU A 3 -11.38 -55.91 39.70
N THR A 4 -11.51 -54.58 39.89
CA THR A 4 -12.18 -53.73 38.93
C THR A 4 -11.16 -52.72 38.44
N GLU A 5 -10.70 -52.93 37.21
CA GLU A 5 -10.09 -51.96 36.32
C GLU A 5 -11.09 -50.83 36.05
N ASN A 6 -10.75 -49.62 36.32
CA ASN A 6 -11.13 -48.45 35.54
C ASN A 6 -10.39 -47.22 36.05
N GLY A 7 -9.17 -47.07 35.59
CA GLY A 7 -8.30 -45.88 35.77
C GLY A 7 -7.59 -45.57 34.49
N LYS A 8 -8.26 -45.55 33.33
CA LYS A 8 -7.66 -45.12 32.06
C LYS A 8 -8.03 -43.67 31.74
N SER A 9 -7.08 -42.82 31.97
CA SER A 9 -6.59 -41.85 31.00
C SER A 9 -7.55 -40.77 30.50
N THR A 10 -7.88 -39.85 31.39
CA THR A 10 -8.32 -38.50 30.98
C THR A 10 -7.16 -37.51 30.76
N TYR A 11 -5.93 -37.93 31.04
CA TYR A 11 -4.72 -37.13 30.83
C TYR A 11 -4.17 -37.16 29.40
N SER A 12 -4.56 -38.15 28.59
CA SER A 12 -3.96 -38.34 27.26
C SER A 12 -4.54 -37.44 26.18
N SER A 13 -5.84 -37.14 26.21
CA SER A 13 -6.48 -36.32 25.18
C SER A 13 -6.11 -34.82 25.27
N ARG A 14 -6.14 -34.24 26.48
CA ARG A 14 -5.74 -32.86 26.70
C ARG A 14 -4.27 -32.55 26.37
N SER A 15 -3.36 -33.53 26.59
CA SER A 15 -1.94 -33.33 26.26
C SER A 15 -1.68 -33.40 24.77
N LEU A 16 -2.38 -34.25 24.03
CA LEU A 16 -2.30 -34.35 22.57
C LEU A 16 -2.91 -33.14 21.87
N GLU A 17 -4.05 -32.66 22.33
CA GLU A 17 -4.68 -31.41 21.85
C GLU A 17 -3.75 -30.20 22.07
N ASN A 18 -3.18 -30.04 23.26
CA ASN A 18 -2.21 -28.98 23.54
C ASN A 18 -0.97 -29.07 22.66
N SER A 19 -0.47 -30.24 22.32
CA SER A 19 0.69 -30.40 21.45
C SER A 19 0.38 -30.09 19.99
N ALA A 20 -0.81 -30.41 19.51
CA ALA A 20 -1.27 -30.07 18.16
C ALA A 20 -1.45 -28.56 18.00
N HIS A 21 -2.00 -27.88 19.00
CA HIS A 21 -2.18 -26.42 18.99
C HIS A 21 -0.84 -25.65 19.10
N LEU A 22 0.13 -26.14 19.88
CA LEU A 22 1.49 -25.59 19.92
C LEU A 22 2.18 -25.70 18.56
N GLY A 23 2.03 -26.85 17.89
CA GLY A 23 2.55 -27.05 16.54
C GLY A 23 1.89 -26.15 15.48
N HIS A 24 0.59 -25.88 15.62
CA HIS A 24 -0.11 -24.96 14.71
C HIS A 24 0.39 -23.52 14.87
N ARG A 25 0.49 -23.00 16.09
CA ARG A 25 1.04 -21.66 16.36
C ARG A 25 2.43 -21.46 15.76
N GLU A 26 3.32 -22.44 15.93
CA GLU A 26 4.67 -22.31 15.40
C GLU A 26 4.70 -22.39 13.87
N ARG A 27 3.88 -23.24 13.25
CA ARG A 27 3.73 -23.26 11.79
C ARG A 27 3.23 -21.95 11.24
N LEU A 28 2.20 -21.33 11.86
CA LEU A 28 1.65 -20.05 11.41
C LEU A 28 2.67 -18.91 11.56
N ARG A 29 3.38 -18.85 12.70
CA ARG A 29 4.48 -17.89 12.91
C ARG A 29 5.62 -18.07 11.90
N ARG A 30 5.98 -19.31 11.61
CA ARG A 30 7.01 -19.62 10.61
C ARG A 30 6.57 -19.16 9.22
N ARG A 31 5.31 -19.43 8.83
CA ARG A 31 4.77 -18.99 7.55
C ARG A 31 4.75 -17.46 7.45
N ALA A 32 4.30 -16.78 8.48
CA ALA A 32 4.32 -15.32 8.55
C ALA A 32 5.74 -14.73 8.38
N ARG A 33 6.77 -15.40 8.94
CA ARG A 33 8.18 -14.95 8.80
C ARG A 33 8.76 -15.21 7.42
N LEU A 34 8.41 -16.32 6.78
CA LEU A 34 9.00 -16.72 5.50
C LEU A 34 8.29 -16.11 4.29
N GLU A 35 6.98 -15.98 4.37
CA GLU A 35 6.11 -15.61 3.25
C GLU A 35 5.51 -14.19 3.40
N GLY A 36 5.69 -13.55 4.58
CA GLY A 36 5.09 -12.26 4.87
C GLY A 36 3.66 -12.34 5.39
N ALA A 37 3.16 -11.21 5.88
CA ALA A 37 1.79 -11.09 6.41
C ALA A 37 0.73 -11.15 5.29
N GLU A 38 1.08 -10.73 4.10
CA GLU A 38 0.25 -10.72 2.89
C GLU A 38 -0.11 -12.13 2.39
N ALA A 39 0.68 -13.13 2.72
CA ALA A 39 0.40 -14.53 2.41
C ALA A 39 -0.63 -15.18 3.36
N LEU A 40 -1.00 -14.48 4.44
CA LEU A 40 -1.94 -14.98 5.43
C LEU A 40 -3.37 -14.56 5.11
N ARG A 41 -4.32 -15.47 5.37
CA ARG A 41 -5.75 -15.15 5.27
C ARG A 41 -6.16 -14.20 6.41
N PRO A 42 -7.27 -13.46 6.30
CA PRO A 42 -7.71 -12.52 7.34
C PRO A 42 -7.82 -13.12 8.74
N HIS A 43 -8.44 -14.30 8.88
CA HIS A 43 -8.53 -14.99 10.17
C HIS A 43 -7.16 -15.45 10.70
N GLU A 44 -6.22 -15.84 9.83
CA GLU A 44 -4.86 -16.22 10.23
C GLU A 44 -4.06 -15.02 10.75
N LEU A 45 -4.26 -13.84 10.17
CA LEU A 45 -3.70 -12.58 10.70
C LEU A 45 -4.28 -12.24 12.08
N LEU A 46 -5.59 -12.39 12.26
CA LEU A 46 -6.23 -12.22 13.57
C LEU A 46 -5.70 -13.25 14.57
N GLU A 47 -5.56 -14.50 14.17
CA GLU A 47 -5.00 -15.54 15.02
C GLU A 47 -3.56 -15.21 15.45
N LEU A 48 -2.72 -14.74 14.53
CA LEU A 48 -1.36 -14.31 14.82
C LEU A 48 -1.31 -13.18 15.85
N LEU A 49 -2.19 -12.18 15.72
CA LEU A 49 -2.33 -11.08 16.70
C LEU A 49 -2.79 -11.61 18.07
N LEU A 50 -3.77 -12.50 18.07
CA LEU A 50 -4.32 -13.09 19.29
C LEU A 50 -3.32 -13.97 20.03
N PHE A 51 -2.30 -14.54 19.37
CA PHE A 51 -1.25 -15.31 20.02
C PHE A 51 -0.48 -14.50 21.09
N TYR A 52 -0.38 -13.19 20.91
CA TYR A 52 0.28 -12.30 21.88
C TYR A 52 -0.64 -11.93 23.05
N ALA A 53 -1.94 -11.77 22.79
CA ALA A 53 -2.92 -11.40 23.80
C ALA A 53 -3.41 -12.60 24.63
N VAL A 54 -3.44 -13.79 24.04
CA VAL A 54 -3.98 -15.02 24.62
C VAL A 54 -2.92 -16.13 24.55
N PRO A 55 -1.92 -16.13 25.44
CA PRO A 55 -0.92 -17.19 25.47
C PRO A 55 -1.56 -18.52 25.92
N ARG A 56 -1.07 -19.64 25.38
CA ARG A 56 -1.40 -21.00 25.82
C ARG A 56 -2.84 -21.51 25.55
N ARG A 57 -3.70 -20.74 24.91
CA ARG A 57 -5.04 -21.19 24.49
C ARG A 57 -5.12 -21.23 22.99
N ASP A 58 -5.91 -22.17 22.47
CA ASP A 58 -6.32 -22.12 21.08
C ASP A 58 -7.17 -20.87 20.82
N VAL A 59 -6.86 -20.17 19.76
CA VAL A 59 -7.55 -18.94 19.35
C VAL A 59 -8.04 -19.02 17.90
N ASN A 60 -7.92 -20.18 17.26
CA ASN A 60 -8.35 -20.37 15.88
C ASN A 60 -9.86 -20.11 15.73
N ASP A 61 -10.69 -20.78 16.55
CA ASP A 61 -12.14 -20.57 16.52
C ASP A 61 -12.51 -19.13 16.85
N LEU A 62 -11.80 -18.49 17.78
CA LEU A 62 -11.99 -17.08 18.12
C LEU A 62 -11.65 -16.17 16.95
N ALA A 63 -10.57 -16.44 16.24
CA ALA A 63 -10.15 -15.67 15.06
C ALA A 63 -11.19 -15.77 13.94
N HIS A 64 -11.67 -16.98 13.65
CA HIS A 64 -12.75 -17.19 12.68
C HIS A 64 -14.06 -16.48 13.08
N ALA A 65 -14.43 -16.55 14.35
CA ALA A 65 -15.65 -15.89 14.84
C ALA A 65 -15.55 -14.36 14.77
N LEU A 66 -14.39 -13.80 15.05
CA LEU A 66 -14.12 -12.36 14.91
C LEU A 66 -14.14 -11.94 13.43
N ASP A 67 -13.48 -12.70 12.56
CA ASP A 67 -13.48 -12.46 11.11
C ASP A 67 -14.91 -12.43 10.56
N ALA A 68 -15.70 -13.44 10.88
CA ALA A 68 -17.11 -13.54 10.45
C ALA A 68 -17.99 -12.41 11.01
N ARG A 69 -17.78 -11.97 12.27
CA ARG A 69 -18.61 -10.97 12.93
C ARG A 69 -18.32 -9.54 12.47
N PHE A 70 -17.05 -9.22 12.27
CA PHE A 70 -16.57 -7.86 12.00
C PHE A 70 -16.13 -7.64 10.55
N GLY A 71 -16.09 -8.67 9.70
CA GLY A 71 -15.71 -8.55 8.28
C GLY A 71 -14.23 -8.37 8.06
N GLY A 72 -13.40 -9.16 8.76
CA GLY A 72 -11.96 -9.18 8.60
C GLY A 72 -11.18 -8.33 9.60
N VAL A 73 -9.87 -8.28 9.42
CA VAL A 73 -8.94 -7.54 10.29
C VAL A 73 -9.32 -6.07 10.41
N ARG A 74 -9.67 -5.42 9.29
CA ARG A 74 -10.05 -4.01 9.26
C ARG A 74 -11.30 -3.75 10.13
N GLY A 75 -12.32 -4.61 10.04
CA GLY A 75 -13.52 -4.48 10.83
C GLY A 75 -13.27 -4.72 12.32
N VAL A 76 -12.42 -5.69 12.67
CA VAL A 76 -12.02 -5.94 14.06
C VAL A 76 -11.25 -4.75 14.64
N LEU A 77 -10.27 -4.22 13.92
CA LEU A 77 -9.48 -3.05 14.36
C LEU A 77 -10.32 -1.75 14.34
N GLY A 78 -11.33 -1.64 13.49
CA GLY A 78 -12.26 -0.50 13.45
C GLY A 78 -13.37 -0.54 14.52
N ALA A 79 -13.57 -1.67 15.19
CA ALA A 79 -14.59 -1.80 16.24
C ALA A 79 -14.20 -1.04 17.52
N THR A 80 -15.19 -0.67 18.33
CA THR A 80 -14.95 -0.03 19.61
C THR A 80 -14.47 -1.03 20.68
N GLU A 81 -13.75 -0.55 21.70
CA GLU A 81 -13.33 -1.38 22.83
C GLU A 81 -14.51 -2.11 23.47
N LYS A 82 -15.66 -1.43 23.58
CA LYS A 82 -16.88 -1.98 24.17
C LYS A 82 -17.45 -3.15 23.36
N GLU A 83 -17.50 -3.00 22.03
CA GLU A 83 -17.97 -4.06 21.14
C GLU A 83 -17.05 -5.27 21.18
N LEU A 84 -15.73 -5.05 21.13
CA LEU A 84 -14.74 -6.11 21.22
C LEU A 84 -14.78 -6.82 22.58
N ALA A 85 -14.86 -6.06 23.69
CA ALA A 85 -14.89 -6.63 25.03
C ALA A 85 -16.15 -7.44 25.31
N ALA A 86 -17.27 -7.08 24.68
CA ALA A 86 -18.55 -7.81 24.78
C ALA A 86 -18.55 -9.09 23.94
N PHE A 87 -17.60 -9.26 23.01
CA PHE A 87 -17.57 -10.45 22.17
C PHE A 87 -17.08 -11.67 22.97
N PRO A 88 -17.79 -12.83 22.86
CA PRO A 88 -17.43 -14.04 23.61
C PRO A 88 -15.97 -14.47 23.34
N GLY A 89 -15.20 -14.68 24.40
CA GLY A 89 -13.80 -15.11 24.34
C GLY A 89 -12.78 -13.99 24.21
N VAL A 90 -13.15 -12.73 23.94
CA VAL A 90 -12.26 -11.58 23.85
C VAL A 90 -11.97 -10.99 25.22
N GLY A 91 -12.99 -10.46 25.90
CA GLY A 91 -12.83 -9.78 27.19
C GLY A 91 -11.97 -8.50 27.12
N GLN A 92 -11.93 -7.76 28.24
CA GLN A 92 -11.36 -6.43 28.30
C GLN A 92 -9.86 -6.35 27.93
N ARG A 93 -9.07 -7.36 28.33
CA ARG A 93 -7.62 -7.36 28.08
C ARG A 93 -7.30 -7.53 26.59
N VAL A 94 -8.00 -8.41 25.91
CA VAL A 94 -7.78 -8.68 24.48
C VAL A 94 -8.33 -7.51 23.65
N ALA A 95 -9.48 -6.95 24.04
CA ALA A 95 -10.02 -5.74 23.41
C ALA A 95 -9.02 -4.59 23.44
N ARG A 96 -8.46 -4.27 24.63
CA ARG A 96 -7.43 -3.23 24.75
C ARG A 96 -6.18 -3.52 23.93
N TRP A 97 -5.76 -4.77 23.86
CA TRP A 97 -4.62 -5.15 23.00
C TRP A 97 -4.90 -4.83 21.54
N LEU A 98 -6.05 -5.22 21.00
CA LEU A 98 -6.45 -4.93 19.62
C LEU A 98 -6.54 -3.42 19.35
N MET A 99 -7.08 -2.66 20.31
CA MET A 99 -7.08 -1.18 20.23
C MET A 99 -5.66 -0.61 20.17
N ARG A 100 -4.72 -1.12 20.97
CA ARG A 100 -3.30 -0.67 20.92
C ARG A 100 -2.63 -1.02 19.60
N VAL A 101 -2.95 -2.18 19.02
CA VAL A 101 -2.47 -2.54 17.68
C VAL A 101 -3.00 -1.55 16.64
N ARG A 102 -4.28 -1.20 16.70
CA ARG A 102 -4.85 -0.16 15.83
C ARG A 102 -4.13 1.18 15.99
N ASP A 103 -4.07 1.69 17.24
CA ASP A 103 -3.43 2.97 17.56
C ASP A 103 -1.97 3.00 17.05
N LEU A 104 -1.25 1.88 17.15
CA LEU A 104 0.10 1.75 16.63
C LEU A 104 0.15 1.77 15.08
N CYS A 105 -0.79 1.08 14.42
CA CYS A 105 -0.87 1.08 12.96
C CYS A 105 -1.20 2.49 12.42
N GLU A 106 -2.10 3.21 13.07
CA GLU A 106 -2.45 4.58 12.74
C GLU A 106 -1.22 5.51 12.92
N ALA A 107 -0.60 5.49 14.09
CA ALA A 107 0.59 6.29 14.37
C ALA A 107 1.76 5.97 13.41
N TYR A 108 1.99 4.71 13.10
CA TYR A 108 3.01 4.30 12.14
C TYR A 108 2.65 4.74 10.70
N GLY A 109 1.36 4.69 10.34
CA GLY A 109 0.86 5.20 9.06
C GLY A 109 1.12 6.69 8.93
N ASP A 110 0.85 7.46 9.97
CA ASP A 110 1.08 8.91 10.01
C ASP A 110 2.58 9.25 9.90
N LEU A 111 3.44 8.60 10.68
CA LEU A 111 4.90 8.75 10.59
C LEU A 111 5.40 8.47 9.16
N ARG A 112 4.98 7.36 8.55
CA ARG A 112 5.35 7.05 7.16
C ARG A 112 4.76 8.02 6.14
N ALA A 113 3.62 8.66 6.44
CA ALA A 113 3.04 9.66 5.54
C ALA A 113 3.91 10.93 5.48
N GLU A 114 4.50 11.35 6.60
CA GLU A 114 5.42 12.48 6.65
C GLU A 114 6.74 12.19 5.90
N ASP A 115 7.22 10.95 5.96
CA ASP A 115 8.45 10.50 5.29
C ASP A 115 8.28 10.20 3.79
N ARG A 116 7.07 10.21 3.27
CA ARG A 116 6.82 9.90 1.85
C ARG A 116 7.35 10.99 0.92
N PRO A 117 7.99 10.62 -0.21
CA PRO A 117 8.51 11.59 -1.16
C PRO A 117 7.44 12.57 -1.65
N MET A 118 7.80 13.85 -1.72
CA MET A 118 6.98 14.89 -2.33
C MET A 118 7.18 14.87 -3.84
N LEU A 119 6.16 14.48 -4.59
CA LEU A 119 6.21 14.38 -6.06
C LEU A 119 5.25 15.38 -6.75
N GLY A 120 4.57 16.22 -5.98
CA GLY A 120 3.53 17.13 -6.46
C GLY A 120 4.04 18.26 -7.35
N ASN A 121 5.34 18.34 -7.69
CA ASN A 121 5.86 19.26 -8.68
C ASN A 121 6.81 18.54 -9.67
N LEU A 122 6.94 19.10 -10.86
CA LEU A 122 7.70 18.49 -11.96
C LEU A 122 9.16 18.23 -11.61
N ARG A 123 9.83 19.13 -10.89
CA ARG A 123 11.23 18.98 -10.50
C ARG A 123 11.43 17.79 -9.57
N CYS A 124 10.62 17.70 -8.51
CA CYS A 124 10.68 16.58 -7.57
C CYS A 124 10.36 15.25 -8.26
N PHE A 125 9.34 15.22 -9.13
CA PHE A 125 8.98 14.03 -9.87
C PHE A 125 10.07 13.58 -10.83
N ARG A 126 10.70 14.49 -11.58
CA ARG A 126 11.84 14.17 -12.46
C ARG A 126 13.02 13.60 -11.68
N ASN A 127 13.39 14.24 -10.57
CA ASN A 127 14.48 13.75 -9.73
C ASN A 127 14.20 12.36 -9.20
N PHE A 128 13.00 12.15 -8.67
CA PHE A 128 12.56 10.85 -8.17
C PHE A 128 12.57 9.78 -9.29
N ALA A 129 12.01 10.08 -10.45
CA ALA A 129 11.97 9.15 -11.57
C ALA A 129 13.37 8.75 -12.05
N ARG A 130 14.32 9.69 -12.09
CA ARG A 130 15.72 9.39 -12.42
C ARG A 130 16.40 8.47 -11.40
N LEU A 131 16.16 8.70 -10.10
CA LEU A 131 16.68 7.83 -9.04
C LEU A 131 16.02 6.45 -9.06
N TYR A 132 14.75 6.40 -9.44
CA TYR A 132 13.99 5.17 -9.50
C TYR A 132 14.29 4.33 -10.74
N GLN A 133 14.73 4.96 -11.83
CA GLN A 133 15.01 4.31 -13.13
C GLN A 133 15.89 3.05 -13.03
N PRO A 134 16.98 2.97 -12.22
CA PRO A 134 17.79 1.77 -12.12
C PRO A 134 17.06 0.55 -11.55
N TYR A 135 15.99 0.78 -10.81
CA TYR A 135 15.19 -0.25 -10.14
C TYR A 135 13.90 -0.57 -10.88
N ALA A 136 13.50 0.27 -11.83
CA ALA A 136 12.29 0.07 -12.62
C ALA A 136 12.54 -0.91 -13.77
N GLU A 137 11.59 -1.78 -14.02
CA GLU A 137 11.58 -2.57 -15.25
C GLU A 137 11.44 -1.64 -16.44
N ARG A 138 12.31 -1.84 -17.44
CA ARG A 138 12.29 -1.06 -18.66
C ARG A 138 11.09 -1.42 -19.51
N GLU A 139 10.68 -0.49 -20.38
CA GLU A 139 9.48 -0.61 -21.23
C GLU A 139 8.21 -0.95 -20.43
N THR A 140 8.18 -0.47 -19.16
CA THR A 140 7.05 -0.65 -18.26
C THR A 140 6.47 0.71 -17.86
N MET A 141 5.15 0.82 -17.93
CA MET A 141 4.38 1.98 -17.46
C MET A 141 4.19 1.87 -15.95
N TRP A 142 4.54 2.93 -15.26
CA TRP A 142 4.36 3.07 -13.81
C TRP A 142 3.35 4.14 -13.45
N GLN A 143 2.56 3.87 -12.42
CA GLN A 143 1.61 4.79 -11.83
C GLN A 143 2.05 5.18 -10.43
N PHE A 144 1.97 6.49 -10.15
CA PHE A 144 2.23 7.09 -8.85
C PHE A 144 0.97 7.80 -8.37
N CYS A 145 0.38 7.29 -7.30
CA CYS A 145 -0.78 7.88 -6.64
C CYS A 145 -0.32 8.85 -5.57
N LEU A 146 -0.85 10.06 -5.56
CA LEU A 146 -0.43 11.12 -4.66
C LEU A 146 -1.55 11.59 -3.74
N SER A 147 -1.19 12.04 -2.53
CA SER A 147 -2.08 12.73 -1.60
C SER A 147 -2.42 14.14 -2.11
N TYR A 148 -3.32 14.81 -1.39
CA TYR A 148 -3.66 16.23 -1.65
C TYR A 148 -2.43 17.14 -1.58
N GLU A 149 -1.49 16.89 -0.67
CA GLU A 149 -0.23 17.64 -0.53
C GLU A 149 0.82 17.27 -1.60
N GLY A 150 0.55 16.28 -2.46
CA GLY A 150 1.46 15.79 -3.46
C GLY A 150 2.49 14.78 -2.94
N ARG A 151 2.26 14.15 -1.78
CA ARG A 151 3.08 13.06 -1.26
C ARG A 151 2.73 11.74 -1.93
N LEU A 152 3.74 10.91 -2.15
CA LEU A 152 3.56 9.58 -2.74
C LEU A 152 2.77 8.66 -1.80
N LEU A 153 1.61 8.19 -2.23
CA LEU A 153 0.80 7.19 -1.53
C LEU A 153 1.14 5.77 -1.98
N MET A 154 1.29 5.59 -3.30
CA MET A 154 1.56 4.31 -3.93
C MET A 154 2.36 4.50 -5.22
N ALA A 155 3.34 3.64 -5.46
CA ALA A 155 4.01 3.48 -6.75
C ALA A 155 3.86 2.03 -7.21
N ARG A 156 3.39 1.81 -8.44
CA ARG A 156 3.15 0.46 -8.96
C ARG A 156 3.36 0.39 -10.48
N PRO A 157 3.96 -0.70 -11.00
CA PRO A 157 3.93 -0.99 -12.43
C PRO A 157 2.50 -1.34 -12.83
N ILE A 158 2.04 -0.79 -13.96
CA ILE A 158 0.74 -1.12 -14.54
C ILE A 158 0.90 -2.32 -15.48
N ALA A 159 1.72 -2.16 -16.52
CA ALA A 159 1.89 -3.11 -17.61
C ALA A 159 3.07 -2.72 -18.49
N PRO A 160 3.48 -3.58 -19.45
CA PRO A 160 4.35 -3.16 -20.53
C PRO A 160 3.82 -1.93 -21.28
N CYS A 161 4.69 -1.02 -21.69
CA CYS A 161 4.31 0.24 -22.33
C CYS A 161 3.45 0.05 -23.59
N ALA A 162 3.67 -1.01 -24.35
CA ALA A 162 2.89 -1.31 -25.54
C ALA A 162 1.42 -1.79 -25.27
N ALA A 163 1.05 -2.03 -24.01
CA ALA A 163 -0.24 -2.63 -23.66
C ALA A 163 -0.91 -2.00 -22.42
N TRP A 164 -0.31 -0.98 -21.82
CA TRP A 164 -0.77 -0.45 -20.52
C TRP A 164 -2.21 0.06 -20.53
N ALA A 165 -2.71 0.47 -21.68
CA ALA A 165 -4.07 0.98 -21.84
C ALA A 165 -5.12 -0.10 -22.11
N GLU A 166 -4.75 -1.38 -22.16
CA GLU A 166 -5.71 -2.47 -22.27
C GLU A 166 -6.65 -2.54 -21.07
N PRO A 167 -7.94 -2.90 -21.26
CA PRO A 167 -8.96 -2.81 -20.21
C PRO A 167 -8.62 -3.59 -18.94
N GLU A 168 -7.86 -4.66 -19.02
CA GLU A 168 -7.45 -5.48 -17.88
C GLU A 168 -6.47 -4.72 -16.97
N TYR A 169 -5.50 -4.03 -17.54
CA TYR A 169 -4.51 -3.24 -16.81
C TYR A 169 -5.08 -1.93 -16.28
N LEU A 170 -5.89 -1.23 -17.09
CA LEU A 170 -6.58 -0.01 -16.65
C LEU A 170 -7.51 -0.27 -15.47
N ARG A 171 -8.17 -1.42 -15.42
CA ARG A 171 -9.01 -1.79 -14.28
C ARG A 171 -8.21 -1.88 -12.99
N VAL A 172 -7.02 -2.45 -13.04
CA VAL A 172 -6.11 -2.53 -11.89
C VAL A 172 -5.62 -1.14 -11.51
N ALA A 173 -5.15 -0.34 -12.49
CA ALA A 173 -4.67 1.01 -12.27
C ALA A 173 -5.72 1.92 -11.61
N ILE A 174 -6.97 1.87 -12.08
CA ILE A 174 -8.09 2.61 -11.48
C ILE A 174 -8.43 2.07 -10.08
N GLY A 175 -8.38 0.75 -9.89
CA GLY A 175 -8.54 0.12 -8.58
C GLY A 175 -7.49 0.62 -7.56
N ASP A 176 -6.26 0.80 -7.98
CA ASP A 176 -5.18 1.36 -7.17
C ASP A 176 -5.42 2.83 -6.80
N VAL A 177 -5.92 3.65 -7.73
CA VAL A 177 -6.30 5.05 -7.47
C VAL A 177 -7.38 5.14 -6.39
N ILE A 178 -8.41 4.31 -6.50
CA ILE A 178 -9.52 4.29 -5.54
C ILE A 178 -9.06 3.78 -4.17
N SER A 179 -8.33 2.66 -4.14
CA SER A 179 -7.91 2.02 -2.89
C SER A 179 -6.86 2.83 -2.11
N SER A 180 -6.01 3.59 -2.80
CA SER A 180 -5.04 4.49 -2.18
C SER A 180 -5.63 5.82 -1.76
N HIS A 181 -6.90 6.11 -2.07
CA HIS A 181 -7.52 7.42 -1.88
C HIS A 181 -6.71 8.54 -2.53
N ALA A 182 -6.21 8.30 -3.74
CA ALA A 182 -5.39 9.28 -4.45
C ALA A 182 -6.15 10.56 -4.77
N HIS A 183 -5.50 11.70 -4.56
CA HIS A 183 -6.01 13.02 -4.98
C HIS A 183 -5.47 13.43 -6.35
N SER A 184 -4.37 12.83 -6.79
CA SER A 184 -3.83 13.03 -8.13
C SER A 184 -2.94 11.84 -8.53
N VAL A 185 -2.65 11.73 -9.82
CA VAL A 185 -1.85 10.66 -10.40
C VAL A 185 -0.74 11.25 -11.26
N LEU A 186 0.40 10.57 -11.28
CA LEU A 186 1.49 10.75 -12.24
C LEU A 186 1.74 9.42 -12.94
N LEU A 187 2.11 9.46 -14.22
CA LEU A 187 2.61 8.32 -14.98
C LEU A 187 4.08 8.49 -15.31
N ALA A 188 4.84 7.41 -15.27
CA ALA A 188 6.20 7.36 -15.80
C ALA A 188 6.42 6.10 -16.63
N GLN A 189 7.04 6.29 -17.78
CA GLN A 189 7.46 5.25 -18.69
C GLN A 189 9.00 5.22 -18.74
N PHE A 190 9.60 4.11 -18.33
CA PHE A 190 11.04 3.96 -18.31
C PHE A 190 11.51 3.31 -19.62
N CYS A 191 12.05 4.14 -20.53
CA CYS A 191 12.36 3.77 -21.91
C CYS A 191 13.81 3.35 -22.08
N ASP A 192 14.07 2.44 -23.03
CA ASP A 192 15.42 2.12 -23.49
C ASP A 192 16.03 3.23 -24.36
N ALA A 193 15.21 4.05 -24.98
CA ALA A 193 15.64 5.19 -25.79
C ALA A 193 16.41 6.21 -24.94
N ALA A 194 17.50 6.73 -25.50
CA ALA A 194 18.28 7.78 -24.80
C ALA A 194 17.48 9.09 -24.65
N ARG A 195 16.67 9.43 -25.65
CA ARG A 195 15.80 10.61 -25.69
C ARG A 195 14.41 10.18 -26.13
N PRO A 196 13.55 9.77 -25.22
CA PRO A 196 12.22 9.31 -25.53
C PRO A 196 11.33 10.46 -26.00
N ALA A 197 10.37 10.13 -26.85
CA ALA A 197 9.24 11.00 -27.21
C ALA A 197 8.00 10.14 -27.25
N PRO A 198 6.82 10.68 -26.88
CA PRO A 198 5.57 9.93 -26.94
C PRO A 198 5.23 9.61 -28.39
N ASP A 199 4.73 8.43 -28.64
CA ASP A 199 4.15 8.03 -29.90
C ASP A 199 2.63 8.30 -29.96
N GLU A 200 1.97 7.88 -31.04
CA GLU A 200 0.52 8.06 -31.20
C GLU A 200 -0.27 7.27 -30.15
N TYR A 201 0.20 6.08 -29.77
CA TYR A 201 -0.39 5.26 -28.74
C TYR A 201 -0.31 5.96 -27.36
N ASP A 202 0.86 6.49 -27.01
CA ASP A 202 1.06 7.23 -25.76
C ASP A 202 0.13 8.46 -25.68
N MET A 203 0.04 9.23 -26.78
CA MET A 203 -0.77 10.44 -26.84
C MET A 203 -2.26 10.13 -26.66
N GLU A 204 -2.80 9.19 -27.43
CA GLU A 204 -4.22 8.85 -27.40
C GLU A 204 -4.63 8.28 -26.04
N HIS A 205 -3.87 7.29 -25.57
CA HIS A 205 -4.25 6.55 -24.36
C HIS A 205 -4.00 7.36 -23.08
N THR A 206 -2.98 8.20 -23.06
CA THR A 206 -2.78 9.14 -21.94
C THR A 206 -3.95 10.13 -21.83
N ALA A 207 -4.42 10.65 -22.94
CA ALA A 207 -5.59 11.55 -22.97
C ALA A 207 -6.87 10.82 -22.51
N ALA A 208 -7.11 9.59 -22.98
CA ALA A 208 -8.25 8.79 -22.57
C ALA A 208 -8.22 8.43 -21.08
N TYR A 209 -7.05 8.11 -20.56
CA TYR A 209 -6.86 7.82 -19.14
C TYR A 209 -7.04 9.07 -18.28
N ALA A 210 -6.50 10.22 -18.69
CA ALA A 210 -6.70 11.50 -18.01
C ALA A 210 -8.19 11.86 -17.93
N GLU A 211 -8.96 11.65 -19.00
CA GLU A 211 -10.42 11.88 -19.00
C GLU A 211 -11.15 10.90 -18.06
N THR A 212 -10.70 9.64 -17.98
CA THR A 212 -11.27 8.66 -17.05
C THR A 212 -11.02 9.08 -15.60
N LEU A 213 -9.80 9.49 -15.27
CA LEU A 213 -9.43 9.98 -13.94
C LEU A 213 -10.19 11.29 -13.61
N ARG A 214 -10.36 12.18 -14.55
CA ARG A 214 -11.12 13.43 -14.38
C ARG A 214 -12.56 13.17 -13.93
N ARG A 215 -13.20 12.11 -14.45
CA ARG A 215 -14.55 11.69 -14.01
C ARG A 215 -14.58 11.18 -12.57
N LEU A 216 -13.44 10.76 -12.03
CA LEU A 216 -13.26 10.39 -10.62
C LEU A 216 -12.80 11.59 -9.76
N GLU A 217 -12.72 12.79 -10.34
CA GLU A 217 -12.18 13.99 -9.69
C GLU A 217 -10.71 13.86 -9.27
N VAL A 218 -9.96 12.98 -9.93
CA VAL A 218 -8.54 12.73 -9.69
C VAL A 218 -7.75 13.14 -10.93
N PRO A 219 -7.07 14.29 -10.96
CA PRO A 219 -6.34 14.73 -12.14
C PRO A 219 -5.09 13.87 -12.39
N LEU A 220 -4.80 13.58 -13.67
CA LEU A 220 -3.51 13.13 -14.13
C LEU A 220 -2.59 14.35 -14.26
N LEU A 221 -1.58 14.45 -13.40
CA LEU A 221 -0.72 15.63 -13.35
C LEU A 221 0.31 15.66 -14.47
N ASP A 222 0.90 14.53 -14.83
CA ASP A 222 1.86 14.40 -15.93
C ASP A 222 2.01 12.95 -16.39
N HIS A 223 2.52 12.79 -17.60
CA HIS A 223 3.10 11.55 -18.09
C HIS A 223 4.56 11.84 -18.49
N LEU A 224 5.50 11.24 -17.78
CA LEU A 224 6.93 11.43 -17.94
C LEU A 224 7.57 10.22 -18.60
N LEU A 225 8.16 10.41 -19.78
CA LEU A 225 8.98 9.39 -20.45
C LEU A 225 10.43 9.60 -20.02
N VAL A 226 11.03 8.59 -19.41
CA VAL A 226 12.38 8.65 -18.80
C VAL A 226 13.32 7.80 -19.62
N GLY A 227 14.25 8.45 -20.33
CA GLY A 227 15.31 7.80 -21.08
C GLY A 227 16.66 7.90 -20.38
N SER A 228 17.68 7.26 -20.94
CA SER A 228 19.02 7.25 -20.33
C SER A 228 19.75 8.60 -20.38
N ALA A 229 19.41 9.49 -21.32
CA ALA A 229 20.07 10.80 -21.47
C ALA A 229 19.13 12.00 -21.27
N ALA A 230 17.82 11.81 -21.41
CA ALA A 230 16.83 12.87 -21.27
C ALA A 230 15.48 12.31 -20.82
N GLU A 231 14.65 13.17 -20.28
CA GLU A 231 13.23 12.90 -20.04
C GLU A 231 12.34 13.79 -20.90
N HIS A 232 11.12 13.32 -21.16
CA HIS A 232 10.07 14.03 -21.86
C HIS A 232 8.81 14.09 -20.97
N SER A 233 8.40 15.29 -20.59
CA SER A 233 7.16 15.54 -19.85
C SER A 233 6.09 15.99 -20.85
N MET A 234 5.03 15.22 -21.00
CA MET A 234 3.93 15.54 -21.91
C MET A 234 3.24 16.83 -21.49
N ARG A 235 3.09 17.05 -20.17
CA ARG A 235 2.51 18.30 -19.67
C ARG A 235 3.38 19.52 -19.96
N ALA A 236 4.69 19.46 -19.67
CA ALA A 236 5.60 20.58 -19.90
C ALA A 236 5.72 20.95 -21.39
N ARG A 237 5.37 20.02 -22.28
CA ARG A 237 5.33 20.22 -23.74
C ARG A 237 3.96 20.67 -24.25
N GLY A 238 2.94 20.71 -23.38
CA GLY A 238 1.58 21.05 -23.77
C GLY A 238 0.83 19.94 -24.49
N GLU A 239 1.35 18.71 -24.44
CA GLU A 239 0.76 17.51 -25.05
C GLU A 239 -0.31 16.88 -24.14
N LEU A 240 -0.28 17.15 -22.85
CA LEU A 240 -1.28 16.75 -21.86
C LEU A 240 -1.95 17.99 -21.28
N LEU A 241 -3.24 18.15 -21.55
CA LEU A 241 -4.07 19.20 -20.96
C LEU A 241 -4.62 18.69 -19.62
N VAL A 242 -4.25 19.35 -18.53
CA VAL A 242 -4.72 19.01 -17.18
C VAL A 242 -5.75 20.01 -16.73
N ASP A 243 -7.00 19.57 -16.62
CA ASP A 243 -8.06 20.35 -15.97
C ASP A 243 -8.01 20.12 -14.45
N ILE A 244 -7.51 21.08 -13.71
CA ILE A 244 -7.54 21.08 -12.25
C ILE A 244 -8.78 21.86 -11.82
N CYS A 245 -9.85 21.16 -11.50
CA CYS A 245 -11.09 21.75 -10.99
C CYS A 245 -11.79 22.75 -11.93
N GLY A 246 -11.91 22.43 -13.22
CA GLY A 246 -12.65 23.26 -14.18
C GLY A 246 -11.98 24.60 -14.51
N ARG A 247 -10.71 24.76 -14.21
CA ARG A 247 -9.90 25.90 -14.65
C ARG A 247 -8.96 25.46 -15.74
N GLU A 248 -9.11 26.03 -16.94
CA GLU A 248 -8.10 25.94 -17.98
C GLU A 248 -6.77 26.46 -17.42
N VAL A 249 -5.83 25.58 -17.19
CA VAL A 249 -4.46 25.95 -16.84
C VAL A 249 -3.68 26.13 -18.13
N ALA A 250 -3.97 27.19 -18.85
CA ALA A 250 -3.10 27.67 -19.89
C ALA A 250 -1.78 28.11 -19.25
N ASN A 251 -0.65 27.50 -19.66
CA ASN A 251 0.72 27.84 -19.26
C ASN A 251 1.05 27.69 -17.77
N VAL A 252 1.17 26.45 -17.29
CA VAL A 252 1.83 26.20 -16.00
C VAL A 252 3.27 25.74 -16.27
N SER A 253 4.15 26.69 -16.45
CA SER A 253 5.58 26.47 -16.31
C SER A 253 5.86 26.06 -14.86
N GLU A 254 6.31 24.81 -14.66
CA GLU A 254 6.99 24.29 -13.47
C GLU A 254 6.21 24.03 -12.17
N ARG A 255 4.90 24.23 -12.06
CA ARG A 255 4.18 24.02 -10.79
C ARG A 255 2.97 23.12 -10.98
N TYR A 256 3.03 21.86 -10.54
CA TYR A 256 1.84 21.00 -10.52
C TYR A 256 0.86 21.40 -9.45
N ILE A 257 1.31 21.59 -8.23
CA ILE A 257 0.56 22.12 -7.08
C ILE A 257 1.57 22.92 -6.28
N THR A 258 1.22 24.12 -5.86
CA THR A 258 2.02 24.83 -4.87
C THR A 258 1.35 24.62 -3.51
N PRO A 259 1.80 23.71 -2.66
CA PRO A 259 1.63 23.88 -1.24
C PRO A 259 2.47 25.12 -0.90
N GLN A 260 1.98 25.98 -0.03
CA GLN A 260 2.86 26.93 0.67
C GLN A 260 3.85 26.12 1.48
N THR A 261 4.93 25.68 0.87
CA THR A 261 5.95 24.86 1.49
C THR A 261 6.99 25.79 2.08
N SER A 262 7.09 25.76 3.39
CA SER A 262 8.20 26.33 4.16
C SER A 262 9.54 25.77 3.62
N LEU A 263 10.59 26.59 3.65
CA LEU A 263 11.97 26.29 3.24
C LEU A 263 12.57 24.99 3.84
N HIS A 264 11.89 24.36 4.80
CA HIS A 264 12.35 23.13 5.47
C HIS A 264 12.25 21.88 4.57
N SER A 265 11.28 21.81 3.66
CA SER A 265 11.07 20.60 2.83
C SER A 265 12.05 20.44 1.66
N GLN A 266 12.81 21.49 1.31
CA GLN A 266 13.86 21.37 0.27
C GLN A 266 15.13 20.70 0.82
N GLN A 267 15.46 20.93 2.09
CA GLN A 267 16.61 20.30 2.76
C GLN A 267 16.35 18.83 3.10
N GLU A 268 15.10 18.47 3.41
CA GLU A 268 14.71 17.08 3.68
C GLU A 268 14.77 16.19 2.42
N ALA A 269 14.37 16.71 1.26
CA ALA A 269 14.49 15.97 0.00
C ALA A 269 15.94 15.68 -0.41
N GLU A 270 16.88 16.55 -0.01
CA GLU A 270 18.31 16.32 -0.22
C GLU A 270 18.92 15.35 0.81
N ALA A 271 18.38 15.29 2.03
CA ALA A 271 18.85 14.37 3.07
C ALA A 271 18.55 12.89 2.75
N TRP A 272 17.47 12.59 2.02
CA TRP A 272 17.16 11.24 1.57
C TRP A 272 18.11 10.70 0.49
N LEU A 273 18.82 11.58 -0.21
CA LEU A 273 19.81 11.21 -1.22
C LEU A 273 21.12 10.63 -0.63
N PHE A 274 21.34 10.77 0.68
CA PHE A 274 22.58 10.40 1.34
C PHE A 274 22.46 9.32 2.41
N LEU A 275 21.25 8.72 2.63
CA LEU A 275 21.06 7.74 3.69
C LEU A 275 21.26 6.27 3.28
N ASP A 276 21.47 5.97 2.00
CA ASP A 276 21.62 4.58 1.52
C ASP A 276 23.07 4.11 1.27
N ASP A 277 24.09 4.93 1.51
CA ASP A 277 25.49 4.55 1.23
C ASP A 277 26.28 4.00 2.46
N GLU A 278 25.67 3.86 3.64
CA GLU A 278 26.36 3.33 4.83
C GLU A 278 25.75 2.07 5.46
N ALA A 279 24.90 1.33 4.74
CA ALA A 279 24.36 0.07 5.24
C ALA A 279 24.45 -1.08 4.20
N LEU A 280 25.68 -1.47 3.85
CA LEU A 280 26.02 -2.80 3.32
C LEU A 280 27.29 -3.30 3.99
#